data_6dc6386bf61d3817eb14da71f6bf9ff7
#
_entry.id   6dc6386bf61d3817eb14da71f6bf9ff7
#
_cell.length_a   1.000
_cell.length_b   1.000
_cell.length_c   1.000
_cell.angle_alpha   90.00
_cell.angle_beta   90.00
_cell.angle_gamma   90.00
#
_symmetry.space_group_name_H-M   'P 1'
#
loop_
_entity.id
_entity.type
_entity.pdbx_description
1 polymer ?
#
loop_
_entity_poly.entity_id
_entity_poly.type
_entity_poly.pdbx_seq_one_letter_code
_entity_poly.pdbx_strand_id
1 'polypeptide(L)'
;VMDAEEKRLAMLYFRWDEVAPLLRGMYVRQMDGFGQEQPEPAAESPVFHSETVAVYPGDKSNLPYDVVVQTLRTNEPEPPAPVTEPEKTFEEVLDEHPVSIQIDGQWQTFPNAKAAEEASYEEYKANLRHNAQNFRITDAHLGEGGPKAKFQANINAIRLLKELEAAGQQASPEQQEVLSRYVGWGGLADAFDPEKPAWALEYAQLKELLTPEEYAAARSSTLNAHYTSPTVIQAIYEAVGRMGFETGNILEPSMGVGNFFGMLPEEMRNSRLYGVELDPVSGRIAKQLYPKADITVGGFETTDRRDFFDLAIGNVPFGQYQVNDKAYNKLNFSIHNYFFAKALDQVRPGGVVAFVTSRYTMDAKDSTVRRYLAQRA
;
A
#
# COMPACT_ATOMS: atom_id res chain seq x y z
N VAL A 1 -39.04 -9.32 13.11
CA VAL A 1 -38.67 -7.91 13.08
C VAL A 1 -37.37 -7.80 13.85
N MET A 2 -36.28 -7.45 13.15
CA MET A 2 -34.98 -7.18 13.79
C MET A 2 -35.11 -5.94 14.66
N ASP A 3 -34.45 -5.96 15.82
CA ASP A 3 -34.30 -4.74 16.61
C ASP A 3 -33.39 -3.72 15.90
N ALA A 4 -33.27 -2.52 16.47
CA ALA A 4 -32.48 -1.46 15.87
C ALA A 4 -30.96 -1.78 15.81
N GLU A 5 -30.49 -2.65 16.71
CA GLU A 5 -29.08 -3.06 16.79
C GLU A 5 -28.74 -4.12 15.76
N GLU A 6 -29.65 -5.11 15.56
CA GLU A 6 -29.52 -6.12 14.51
C GLU A 6 -29.57 -5.50 13.09
N LYS A 7 -30.42 -4.49 12.89
CA LYS A 7 -30.47 -3.74 11.61
C LYS A 7 -29.15 -3.01 11.33
N ARG A 8 -28.52 -2.45 12.37
CA ARG A 8 -27.23 -1.77 12.27
C ARG A 8 -26.09 -2.75 11.99
N LEU A 9 -26.10 -3.91 12.66
CA LEU A 9 -25.14 -5.00 12.41
C LEU A 9 -25.26 -5.57 10.99
N ALA A 10 -26.47 -5.72 10.45
CA ALA A 10 -26.67 -6.17 9.07
C ALA A 10 -26.05 -5.20 8.05
N MET A 11 -26.12 -3.89 8.30
CA MET A 11 -25.50 -2.87 7.44
C MET A 11 -23.96 -2.84 7.58
N LEU A 12 -23.39 -3.30 8.67
CA LEU A 12 -21.94 -3.35 8.89
C LEU A 12 -21.24 -4.53 8.18
N TYR A 13 -21.96 -5.61 7.87
CA TYR A 13 -21.40 -6.81 7.28
C TYR A 13 -21.40 -6.84 5.75
N PHE A 14 -22.17 -5.94 5.10
CA PHE A 14 -22.28 -5.88 3.65
C PHE A 14 -21.72 -4.58 3.13
N ARG A 15 -20.89 -4.65 2.10
CA ARG A 15 -20.52 -3.47 1.33
C ARG A 15 -21.79 -2.87 0.71
N TRP A 16 -21.86 -1.55 0.68
CA TRP A 16 -23.04 -0.86 0.15
C TRP A 16 -23.35 -1.24 -1.31
N ASP A 17 -22.31 -1.43 -2.12
CA ASP A 17 -22.43 -1.91 -3.49
C ASP A 17 -23.01 -3.33 -3.61
N GLU A 18 -22.92 -4.15 -2.57
CA GLU A 18 -23.54 -5.48 -2.49
C GLU A 18 -24.97 -5.41 -1.96
N VAL A 19 -25.25 -4.55 -0.99
CA VAL A 19 -26.54 -4.41 -0.33
C VAL A 19 -27.51 -3.52 -1.12
N ALA A 20 -27.05 -2.42 -1.69
CA ALA A 20 -27.90 -1.50 -2.43
C ALA A 20 -28.63 -2.11 -3.63
N PRO A 21 -28.00 -2.97 -4.47
CA PRO A 21 -28.72 -3.68 -5.54
C PRO A 21 -29.80 -4.63 -5.02
N LEU A 22 -29.55 -5.29 -3.86
CA LEU A 22 -30.51 -6.21 -3.23
C LEU A 22 -31.75 -5.43 -2.70
N LEU A 23 -31.51 -4.27 -2.10
CA LEU A 23 -32.56 -3.38 -1.61
C LEU A 23 -33.38 -2.74 -2.77
N ARG A 24 -32.74 -2.43 -3.90
CA ARG A 24 -33.41 -1.91 -5.11
C ARG A 24 -34.31 -2.94 -5.78
N GLY A 25 -34.02 -4.23 -5.63
CA GLY A 25 -34.81 -5.32 -6.19
C GLY A 25 -36.03 -5.69 -5.35
N MET A 26 -36.21 -5.09 -4.18
CA MET A 26 -37.30 -5.30 -3.24
C MET A 26 -37.49 -6.71 -2.70
N TYR A 27 -36.59 -7.62 -2.99
CA TYR A 27 -36.43 -8.89 -2.30
C TYR A 27 -34.98 -9.35 -2.44
N VAL A 28 -34.50 -9.98 -1.39
CA VAL A 28 -33.20 -10.64 -1.42
C VAL A 28 -33.41 -12.00 -2.08
N ARG A 29 -32.70 -12.29 -3.14
CA ARG A 29 -32.64 -13.64 -3.68
C ARG A 29 -32.02 -14.54 -2.64
N GLN A 30 -32.70 -15.60 -2.31
CA GLN A 30 -32.16 -16.58 -1.40
C GLN A 30 -31.06 -17.34 -2.15
N MET A 31 -29.84 -17.21 -1.67
CA MET A 31 -28.70 -17.97 -2.18
C MET A 31 -28.55 -19.23 -1.32
N ASP A 32 -28.34 -20.39 -1.94
CA ASP A 32 -27.94 -21.59 -1.23
C ASP A 32 -26.51 -21.40 -0.65
N GLY A 33 -26.12 -22.25 0.29
CA GLY A 33 -24.82 -22.18 0.94
C GLY A 33 -23.61 -22.34 0.02
N PHE A 34 -23.80 -22.45 -1.31
CA PHE A 34 -22.79 -22.56 -2.35
C PHE A 34 -22.89 -21.47 -3.42
N GLY A 35 -23.74 -20.46 -3.22
CA GLY A 35 -23.86 -19.32 -4.13
C GLY A 35 -24.70 -19.58 -5.39
N GLN A 36 -25.51 -20.64 -5.43
CA GLN A 36 -26.43 -20.87 -6.53
C GLN A 36 -27.74 -20.12 -6.32
N GLU A 37 -28.19 -19.40 -7.34
CA GLU A 37 -29.47 -18.71 -7.32
C GLU A 37 -30.62 -19.71 -7.41
N GLN A 38 -31.60 -19.61 -6.52
CA GLN A 38 -32.85 -20.35 -6.69
C GLN A 38 -33.82 -19.58 -7.61
N PRO A 39 -34.61 -20.25 -8.49
CA PRO A 39 -35.55 -19.58 -9.37
C PRO A 39 -36.65 -18.87 -8.59
N GLU A 40 -36.96 -17.66 -8.99
CA GLU A 40 -37.97 -16.79 -8.36
C GLU A 40 -39.38 -17.39 -8.39
N PRO A 41 -40.15 -17.25 -7.31
CA PRO A 41 -41.59 -17.26 -7.44
C PRO A 41 -42.05 -15.94 -8.09
N ALA A 42 -42.89 -16.04 -9.10
CA ALA A 42 -43.49 -14.90 -9.77
C ALA A 42 -44.28 -14.07 -8.74
N ALA A 43 -43.75 -12.89 -8.39
CA ALA A 43 -44.36 -11.99 -7.43
C ALA A 43 -44.68 -10.65 -8.06
N GLU A 44 -45.87 -10.13 -7.78
CA GLU A 44 -46.30 -8.79 -8.12
C GLU A 44 -45.36 -7.76 -7.47
N SER A 45 -44.98 -6.74 -8.19
CA SER A 45 -44.06 -5.68 -7.73
C SER A 45 -44.69 -4.96 -6.52
N PRO A 46 -44.04 -4.91 -5.35
CA PRO A 46 -44.53 -4.17 -4.22
C PRO A 46 -44.35 -2.67 -4.44
N VAL A 47 -45.31 -1.88 -3.97
CA VAL A 47 -45.27 -0.41 -3.96
C VAL A 47 -44.71 0.04 -2.60
N PHE A 48 -43.65 0.82 -2.60
CA PHE A 48 -43.05 1.37 -1.38
C PHE A 48 -43.82 2.57 -0.86
N HIS A 49 -44.21 2.51 0.41
CA HIS A 49 -44.55 3.66 1.21
C HIS A 49 -43.52 3.83 2.32
N SER A 50 -43.07 5.08 2.49
CA SER A 50 -41.78 5.47 3.07
C SER A 50 -41.63 5.36 4.60
N GLU A 51 -42.50 4.67 5.35
CA GLU A 51 -42.42 4.86 6.80
C GLU A 51 -41.82 3.74 7.64
N THR A 52 -41.66 2.52 7.13
CA THR A 52 -40.96 1.49 7.91
C THR A 52 -40.43 0.35 7.04
N VAL A 53 -39.15 0.32 6.83
CA VAL A 53 -38.44 -0.83 6.26
C VAL A 53 -38.01 -1.75 7.40
N ALA A 54 -38.57 -2.93 7.49
CA ALA A 54 -38.11 -3.95 8.41
C ALA A 54 -37.19 -4.94 7.67
N VAL A 55 -35.99 -5.12 8.19
CA VAL A 55 -35.02 -6.07 7.68
C VAL A 55 -35.06 -7.30 8.56
N TYR A 56 -35.31 -8.47 7.99
CA TYR A 56 -35.40 -9.73 8.71
C TYR A 56 -34.23 -10.63 8.36
N PRO A 57 -33.65 -11.35 9.32
CA PRO A 57 -32.76 -12.44 9.00
C PRO A 57 -33.56 -13.59 8.38
N GLY A 58 -33.10 -14.10 7.27
CA GLY A 58 -33.67 -15.31 6.67
C GLY A 58 -33.35 -16.60 7.44
N ASP A 59 -33.67 -17.73 6.85
CA ASP A 59 -33.55 -19.04 7.51
C ASP A 59 -32.09 -19.31 7.93
N LYS A 60 -31.90 -19.70 9.18
CA LYS A 60 -30.63 -19.77 9.93
C LYS A 60 -29.66 -20.88 9.50
N SER A 61 -29.93 -21.58 8.40
CA SER A 61 -29.21 -22.83 8.16
C SER A 61 -27.86 -22.71 7.47
N ASN A 62 -27.54 -21.63 6.74
CA ASN A 62 -26.30 -21.62 5.94
C ASN A 62 -25.56 -20.28 5.73
N LEU A 63 -26.14 -19.16 6.10
CA LEU A 63 -25.42 -17.86 6.12
C LEU A 63 -25.84 -17.09 7.38
N PRO A 64 -24.97 -16.29 7.95
CA PRO A 64 -25.33 -15.57 9.18
C PRO A 64 -26.51 -14.60 9.02
N TYR A 65 -26.89 -14.22 7.80
CA TYR A 65 -28.04 -13.32 7.59
C TYR A 65 -28.56 -13.35 6.13
N ASP A 66 -29.78 -13.84 5.93
CA ASP A 66 -30.61 -13.45 4.79
C ASP A 66 -31.37 -12.18 5.14
N VAL A 67 -31.23 -11.15 4.37
CA VAL A 67 -31.94 -9.88 4.61
C VAL A 67 -33.18 -9.84 3.73
N VAL A 68 -34.35 -9.94 4.34
CA VAL A 68 -35.63 -9.73 3.67
C VAL A 68 -36.15 -8.32 3.98
N VAL A 69 -36.39 -7.54 2.94
CA VAL A 69 -37.04 -6.23 3.09
C VAL A 69 -38.55 -6.40 2.89
N GLN A 70 -39.34 -6.18 3.94
CA GLN A 70 -40.77 -6.24 3.89
C GLN A 70 -41.37 -4.86 4.17
N THR A 71 -42.19 -4.38 3.25
CA THR A 71 -43.02 -3.17 3.46
C THR A 71 -44.23 -3.53 4.30
N LEU A 72 -44.43 -2.84 5.42
CA LEU A 72 -45.65 -2.94 6.21
C LEU A 72 -46.73 -2.06 5.55
N ARG A 73 -47.78 -2.70 5.06
CA ARG A 73 -48.97 -1.96 4.63
C ARG A 73 -49.80 -1.61 5.88
N THR A 74 -50.06 -0.32 6.07
CA THR A 74 -51.08 0.12 7.03
C THR A 74 -52.45 0.07 6.34
N ASN A 75 -53.40 -0.64 6.93
CA ASN A 75 -54.81 -0.70 6.47
C ASN A 75 -55.57 0.54 6.94
N GLU A 76 -55.27 1.71 6.42
CA GLU A 76 -56.11 2.88 6.62
C GLU A 76 -56.72 3.35 5.28
N PRO A 77 -57.98 3.82 5.26
CA PRO A 77 -58.65 4.26 4.04
C PRO A 77 -58.01 5.49 3.49
N GLU A 78 -57.80 5.55 2.17
CA GLU A 78 -57.13 6.62 1.43
C GLU A 78 -57.75 8.01 1.72
N PRO A 79 -56.94 9.00 2.11
CA PRO A 79 -57.26 10.39 1.97
C PRO A 79 -57.14 10.84 0.49
N PRO A 80 -57.87 11.89 0.07
CA PRO A 80 -57.87 12.36 -1.31
C PRO A 80 -56.46 12.80 -1.74
N ALA A 81 -56.08 12.45 -2.98
CA ALA A 81 -54.78 12.62 -3.56
C ALA A 81 -54.18 14.03 -3.35
N PRO A 82 -53.02 14.13 -2.71
CA PRO A 82 -52.26 15.36 -2.70
C PRO A 82 -51.50 15.52 -4.02
N VAL A 83 -51.22 16.79 -4.35
CA VAL A 83 -50.37 17.21 -5.47
C VAL A 83 -49.01 16.48 -5.34
N THR A 84 -48.72 15.61 -6.27
CA THR A 84 -47.49 14.80 -6.28
C THR A 84 -46.27 15.68 -6.47
N GLU A 85 -45.50 15.93 -5.39
CA GLU A 85 -44.08 16.18 -5.54
C GLU A 85 -43.45 14.92 -6.21
N PRO A 86 -42.46 15.10 -7.08
CA PRO A 86 -41.80 13.94 -7.71
C PRO A 86 -41.29 12.99 -6.62
N GLU A 87 -41.66 11.73 -6.71
CA GLU A 87 -41.20 10.68 -5.77
C GLU A 87 -39.67 10.67 -5.75
N LYS A 88 -39.10 10.95 -4.58
CA LYS A 88 -37.65 10.84 -4.39
C LYS A 88 -37.21 9.43 -4.59
N THR A 89 -36.09 9.24 -5.26
CA THR A 89 -35.47 7.92 -5.40
C THR A 89 -35.01 7.41 -4.03
N PHE A 90 -34.86 6.09 -3.89
CA PHE A 90 -34.34 5.48 -2.65
C PHE A 90 -32.96 6.05 -2.26
N GLU A 91 -32.12 6.36 -3.23
CA GLU A 91 -30.81 7.01 -3.03
C GLU A 91 -30.96 8.42 -2.44
N GLU A 92 -31.90 9.23 -2.95
CA GLU A 92 -32.16 10.58 -2.43
C GLU A 92 -32.69 10.55 -0.98
N VAL A 93 -33.49 9.52 -0.63
CA VAL A 93 -34.00 9.35 0.74
C VAL A 93 -32.90 8.92 1.70
N LEU A 94 -31.99 8.04 1.29
CA LEU A 94 -30.86 7.62 2.11
C LEU A 94 -29.84 8.73 2.36
N ASP A 95 -29.70 9.66 1.43
CA ASP A 95 -28.80 10.81 1.57
C ASP A 95 -29.36 11.88 2.51
N GLU A 96 -30.65 11.86 2.85
CA GLU A 96 -31.30 12.87 3.68
C GLU A 96 -31.42 12.47 5.17
N HIS A 97 -31.19 11.20 5.53
CA HIS A 97 -31.42 10.72 6.90
C HIS A 97 -30.11 10.41 7.65
N PRO A 98 -29.98 10.88 8.91
CA PRO A 98 -28.84 10.52 9.76
C PRO A 98 -28.75 9.01 9.99
N VAL A 99 -27.54 8.47 9.88
CA VAL A 99 -27.24 7.06 10.12
C VAL A 99 -26.21 6.96 11.24
N SER A 100 -26.46 6.06 12.20
CA SER A 100 -25.49 5.78 13.25
C SER A 100 -24.84 4.43 13.02
N ILE A 101 -23.50 4.41 13.07
CA ILE A 101 -22.69 3.19 12.98
C ILE A 101 -21.69 3.14 14.14
N GLN A 102 -21.16 1.95 14.43
CA GLN A 102 -20.05 1.81 15.36
C GLN A 102 -18.72 1.97 14.63
N ILE A 103 -17.86 2.85 15.17
CA ILE A 103 -16.48 3.06 14.76
C ILE A 103 -15.61 2.94 16.01
N ASP A 104 -14.58 2.08 15.99
CA ASP A 104 -13.75 1.76 17.16
C ASP A 104 -14.56 1.39 18.42
N GLY A 105 -15.65 0.66 18.21
CA GLY A 105 -16.57 0.25 19.30
C GLY A 105 -17.44 1.36 19.88
N GLN A 106 -17.41 2.58 19.32
CA GLN A 106 -18.22 3.73 19.74
C GLN A 106 -19.28 4.08 18.69
N TRP A 107 -20.51 4.37 19.15
CA TRP A 107 -21.58 4.82 18.26
C TRP A 107 -21.33 6.25 17.80
N GLN A 108 -21.28 6.46 16.48
CA GLN A 108 -21.17 7.75 15.85
C GLN A 108 -22.33 7.97 14.87
N THR A 109 -22.89 9.19 14.85
CA THR A 109 -24.00 9.52 13.97
C THR A 109 -23.49 10.41 12.82
N PHE A 110 -23.79 10.00 11.61
CA PHE A 110 -23.42 10.66 10.37
C PHE A 110 -24.66 11.30 9.73
N PRO A 111 -24.50 12.38 8.95
CA PRO A 111 -25.62 13.09 8.36
C PRO A 111 -26.42 12.24 7.35
N ASN A 112 -25.80 11.25 6.74
CA ASN A 112 -26.43 10.35 5.77
C ASN A 112 -25.68 9.02 5.65
N ALA A 113 -26.23 8.07 4.91
CA ALA A 113 -25.66 6.74 4.70
C ALA A 113 -24.30 6.79 4.01
N LYS A 114 -24.11 7.69 3.04
CA LYS A 114 -22.85 7.85 2.31
C LYS A 114 -21.70 8.28 3.23
N ALA A 115 -21.95 9.27 4.10
CA ALA A 115 -20.95 9.70 5.07
C ALA A 115 -20.61 8.61 6.09
N ALA A 116 -21.59 7.79 6.49
CA ALA A 116 -21.38 6.64 7.35
C ALA A 116 -20.55 5.55 6.66
N GLU A 117 -20.81 5.27 5.38
CA GLU A 117 -20.05 4.32 4.56
C GLU A 117 -18.59 4.77 4.38
N GLU A 118 -18.37 6.05 4.04
CA GLU A 118 -17.01 6.59 3.91
C GLU A 118 -16.24 6.46 5.23
N ALA A 119 -16.86 6.75 6.37
CA ALA A 119 -16.24 6.62 7.68
C ALA A 119 -15.93 5.15 8.05
N SER A 120 -16.87 4.24 7.78
CA SER A 120 -16.68 2.80 7.98
C SER A 120 -15.56 2.24 7.10
N TYR A 121 -15.45 2.71 5.86
CA TYR A 121 -14.39 2.31 4.94
C TYR A 121 -13.02 2.83 5.40
N GLU A 122 -12.95 4.06 5.93
CA GLU A 122 -11.69 4.58 6.51
C GLU A 122 -11.28 3.80 7.76
N GLU A 123 -12.23 3.43 8.64
CA GLU A 123 -11.97 2.54 9.78
C GLU A 123 -11.47 1.18 9.31
N TYR A 124 -12.13 0.57 8.33
CA TYR A 124 -11.70 -0.71 7.74
C TYR A 124 -10.27 -0.62 7.21
N LYS A 125 -9.93 0.46 6.48
CA LYS A 125 -8.57 0.69 5.99
C LYS A 125 -7.57 0.89 7.14
N ALA A 126 -7.96 1.59 8.19
CA ALA A 126 -7.12 1.79 9.37
C ALA A 126 -6.85 0.47 10.09
N ASN A 127 -7.88 -0.37 10.25
CA ASN A 127 -7.77 -1.71 10.85
C ASN A 127 -6.92 -2.66 9.99
N LEU A 128 -7.03 -2.60 8.67
CA LEU A 128 -6.14 -3.35 7.77
C LEU A 128 -4.68 -2.93 7.95
N ARG A 129 -4.40 -1.61 8.05
CA ARG A 129 -3.05 -1.11 8.30
C ARG A 129 -2.54 -1.50 9.68
N HIS A 130 -3.40 -1.47 10.70
CA HIS A 130 -3.04 -1.88 12.06
C HIS A 130 -2.68 -3.36 12.16
N ASN A 131 -3.42 -4.23 11.45
CA ASN A 131 -3.21 -5.67 11.41
C ASN A 131 -2.17 -6.12 10.38
N ALA A 132 -1.84 -5.27 9.42
CA ALA A 132 -0.83 -5.56 8.41
C ALA A 132 0.54 -5.78 9.05
N GLN A 133 1.30 -6.74 8.53
CA GLN A 133 2.64 -7.05 8.99
C GLN A 133 3.66 -6.62 7.94
N ASN A 134 4.80 -6.14 8.39
CA ASN A 134 5.94 -5.95 7.51
C ASN A 134 6.39 -7.30 6.97
N PHE A 135 6.63 -7.35 5.67
CA PHE A 135 7.12 -8.54 4.98
C PHE A 135 8.49 -8.97 5.52
N ARG A 136 8.72 -10.27 5.56
CA ARG A 136 10.01 -10.85 5.91
C ARG A 136 10.56 -11.67 4.77
N ILE A 137 11.77 -11.37 4.35
CA ILE A 137 12.49 -12.13 3.36
C ILE A 137 13.05 -13.40 4.04
N THR A 138 12.56 -14.54 3.61
CA THR A 138 13.04 -15.88 4.03
C THR A 138 13.71 -16.62 2.88
N ASP A 139 13.50 -16.17 1.64
CA ASP A 139 14.08 -16.76 0.43
C ASP A 139 15.53 -16.26 0.24
N ALA A 140 16.50 -17.14 0.44
CA ALA A 140 17.92 -16.84 0.23
C ALA A 140 18.28 -16.62 -1.25
N HIS A 141 17.41 -17.04 -2.17
CA HIS A 141 17.59 -16.93 -3.62
C HIS A 141 16.76 -15.79 -4.24
N LEU A 142 16.25 -14.89 -3.41
CA LEU A 142 15.48 -13.73 -3.87
C LEU A 142 16.27 -12.93 -4.91
N GLY A 143 15.66 -12.68 -6.07
CA GLY A 143 16.27 -11.94 -7.17
C GLY A 143 17.21 -12.76 -8.07
N GLU A 144 17.37 -14.06 -7.84
CA GLU A 144 18.07 -14.95 -8.77
C GLU A 144 17.23 -15.22 -10.03
N GLY A 145 17.90 -15.57 -11.10
CA GLY A 145 17.26 -15.92 -12.37
C GLY A 145 17.80 -15.14 -13.56
N GLY A 146 17.44 -15.62 -14.77
CA GLY A 146 17.83 -14.97 -16.02
C GLY A 146 17.02 -13.70 -16.29
N PRO A 147 17.46 -12.85 -17.25
CA PRO A 147 16.83 -11.55 -17.54
C PRO A 147 15.32 -11.61 -17.82
N LYS A 148 14.87 -12.63 -18.57
CA LYS A 148 13.43 -12.79 -18.88
C LYS A 148 12.61 -13.17 -17.64
N ALA A 149 13.14 -13.98 -16.74
CA ALA A 149 12.48 -14.35 -15.49
C ALA A 149 12.35 -13.12 -14.56
N LYS A 150 13.42 -12.32 -14.44
CA LYS A 150 13.41 -11.04 -13.69
C LYS A 150 12.41 -10.06 -14.26
N PHE A 151 12.39 -9.93 -15.58
CA PHE A 151 11.39 -9.11 -16.27
C PHE A 151 9.96 -9.53 -15.89
N GLN A 152 9.66 -10.82 -16.02
CA GLN A 152 8.32 -11.34 -15.72
C GLN A 152 7.94 -11.15 -14.25
N ALA A 153 8.87 -11.33 -13.33
CA ALA A 153 8.66 -11.04 -11.91
C ALA A 153 8.30 -9.57 -11.67
N ASN A 154 9.01 -8.64 -12.33
CA ASN A 154 8.70 -7.20 -12.26
C ASN A 154 7.29 -6.90 -12.80
N ILE A 155 6.93 -7.47 -13.97
CA ILE A 155 5.59 -7.25 -14.56
C ILE A 155 4.48 -7.75 -13.64
N ASN A 156 4.67 -8.94 -13.05
CA ASN A 156 3.68 -9.52 -12.13
C ASN A 156 3.50 -8.63 -10.88
N ALA A 157 4.60 -8.16 -10.31
CA ALA A 157 4.57 -7.26 -9.15
C ALA A 157 3.90 -5.92 -9.48
N ILE A 158 4.18 -5.33 -10.65
CA ILE A 158 3.57 -4.05 -11.04
C ILE A 158 2.07 -4.20 -11.32
N ARG A 159 1.64 -5.28 -11.96
CA ARG A 159 0.20 -5.55 -12.17
C ARG A 159 -0.53 -5.66 -10.85
N LEU A 160 0.00 -6.48 -9.96
CA LEU A 160 -0.58 -6.65 -8.62
C LEU A 160 -0.60 -5.33 -7.83
N LEU A 161 0.48 -4.53 -7.90
CA LEU A 161 0.50 -3.21 -7.27
C LEU A 161 -0.65 -2.33 -7.76
N LYS A 162 -0.85 -2.25 -9.09
CA LYS A 162 -1.91 -1.45 -9.69
C LYS A 162 -3.32 -1.96 -9.36
N GLU A 163 -3.51 -3.26 -9.27
CA GLU A 163 -4.75 -3.89 -8.81
C GLU A 163 -5.05 -3.51 -7.36
N LEU A 164 -4.07 -3.63 -6.45
CA LEU A 164 -4.21 -3.25 -5.05
C LEU A 164 -4.52 -1.76 -4.87
N GLU A 165 -3.83 -0.89 -5.62
CA GLU A 165 -4.06 0.55 -5.59
C GLU A 165 -5.44 0.93 -6.11
N ALA A 166 -5.89 0.33 -7.22
CA ALA A 166 -7.23 0.55 -7.76
C ALA A 166 -8.34 0.11 -6.80
N ALA A 167 -8.09 -0.98 -6.04
CA ALA A 167 -9.00 -1.48 -5.01
C ALA A 167 -8.86 -0.75 -3.66
N GLY A 168 -7.86 0.13 -3.48
CA GLY A 168 -7.55 0.76 -2.21
C GLY A 168 -7.14 -0.23 -1.11
N GLN A 169 -6.57 -1.38 -1.49
CA GLN A 169 -6.26 -2.49 -0.59
C GLN A 169 -4.79 -2.55 -0.20
N GLN A 170 -4.53 -3.07 1.00
CA GLN A 170 -3.20 -3.46 1.44
C GLN A 170 -2.95 -4.92 1.03
N ALA A 171 -1.71 -5.22 0.63
CA ALA A 171 -1.31 -6.56 0.20
C ALA A 171 -1.46 -7.59 1.33
N SER A 172 -2.06 -8.75 1.02
CA SER A 172 -2.01 -9.94 1.88
C SER A 172 -0.58 -10.52 1.96
N PRO A 173 -0.27 -11.43 2.91
CA PRO A 173 1.03 -12.09 2.97
C PRO A 173 1.42 -12.79 1.65
N GLU A 174 0.48 -13.45 0.97
CA GLU A 174 0.70 -14.11 -0.32
C GLU A 174 0.98 -13.11 -1.44
N GLN A 175 0.29 -11.96 -1.40
CA GLN A 175 0.51 -10.86 -2.34
C GLN A 175 1.84 -10.16 -2.08
N GLN A 176 2.25 -10.02 -0.82
CA GLN A 176 3.58 -9.51 -0.45
C GLN A 176 4.69 -10.40 -1.00
N GLU A 177 4.53 -11.73 -1.03
CA GLU A 177 5.46 -12.65 -1.69
C GLU A 177 5.63 -12.34 -3.19
N VAL A 178 4.54 -12.06 -3.90
CA VAL A 178 4.60 -11.67 -5.32
C VAL A 178 5.30 -10.31 -5.48
N LEU A 179 4.95 -9.32 -4.66
CA LEU A 179 5.53 -7.99 -4.70
C LEU A 179 7.03 -8.00 -4.37
N SER A 180 7.46 -8.85 -3.44
CA SER A 180 8.87 -8.97 -3.03
C SER A 180 9.80 -9.46 -4.14
N ARG A 181 9.25 -10.11 -5.17
CA ARG A 181 10.00 -10.57 -6.34
C ARG A 181 10.32 -9.49 -7.36
N TYR A 182 9.88 -8.26 -7.12
CA TYR A 182 10.32 -7.12 -7.91
C TYR A 182 11.80 -6.83 -7.66
N VAL A 183 12.59 -6.86 -8.72
CA VAL A 183 14.05 -6.69 -8.65
C VAL A 183 14.55 -5.44 -9.38
N GLY A 184 13.64 -4.54 -9.77
CA GLY A 184 13.98 -3.36 -10.54
C GLY A 184 14.48 -3.67 -11.96
N TRP A 185 15.09 -2.69 -12.59
CA TRP A 185 15.43 -2.76 -14.01
C TRP A 185 16.93 -2.86 -14.27
N GLY A 186 17.75 -2.99 -13.24
CA GLY A 186 19.19 -3.16 -13.39
C GLY A 186 19.55 -4.37 -14.24
N GLY A 187 20.34 -4.14 -15.31
CA GLY A 187 20.70 -5.17 -16.27
C GLY A 187 19.60 -5.59 -17.25
N LEU A 188 18.45 -4.88 -17.29
CA LEU A 188 17.34 -5.15 -18.20
C LEU A 188 17.16 -4.03 -19.27
N ALA A 189 18.23 -3.33 -19.63
CA ALA A 189 18.20 -2.22 -20.60
C ALA A 189 17.60 -2.64 -21.95
N ASP A 190 17.84 -3.87 -22.39
CA ASP A 190 17.33 -4.41 -23.67
C ASP A 190 15.79 -4.45 -23.74
N ALA A 191 15.10 -4.56 -22.59
CA ALA A 191 13.63 -4.51 -22.53
C ALA A 191 13.06 -3.12 -22.87
N PHE A 192 13.87 -2.07 -22.82
CA PHE A 192 13.52 -0.69 -23.11
C PHE A 192 14.00 -0.22 -24.50
N ASP A 193 14.61 -1.11 -25.28
CA ASP A 193 15.15 -0.81 -26.60
C ASP A 193 14.21 -1.34 -27.69
N PRO A 194 13.56 -0.45 -28.48
CA PRO A 194 12.66 -0.87 -29.56
C PRO A 194 13.38 -1.62 -30.68
N GLU A 195 14.71 -1.47 -30.82
CA GLU A 195 15.51 -2.10 -31.87
C GLU A 195 15.97 -3.53 -31.49
N LYS A 196 15.50 -4.08 -30.36
CA LYS A 196 15.83 -5.44 -29.89
C LYS A 196 14.72 -6.43 -30.19
N PRO A 197 14.76 -7.19 -31.31
CA PRO A 197 13.70 -8.12 -31.69
C PRO A 197 13.40 -9.18 -30.61
N ALA A 198 14.43 -9.64 -29.90
CA ALA A 198 14.30 -10.63 -28.82
C ALA A 198 13.51 -10.11 -27.60
N TRP A 199 13.26 -8.79 -27.51
CA TRP A 199 12.56 -8.10 -26.42
C TRP A 199 11.32 -7.33 -26.89
N ALA A 200 10.89 -7.51 -28.14
CA ALA A 200 9.80 -6.74 -28.71
C ALA A 200 8.46 -6.89 -27.96
N LEU A 201 8.15 -8.10 -27.46
CA LEU A 201 6.95 -8.36 -26.66
C LEU A 201 7.03 -7.67 -25.29
N GLU A 202 8.16 -7.77 -24.64
CA GLU A 202 8.40 -7.15 -23.32
C GLU A 202 8.40 -5.61 -23.43
N TYR A 203 8.98 -5.06 -24.49
CA TYR A 203 8.93 -3.64 -24.77
C TYR A 203 7.47 -3.16 -24.92
N ALA A 204 6.64 -3.88 -25.68
CA ALA A 204 5.23 -3.57 -25.82
C ALA A 204 4.48 -3.63 -24.49
N GLN A 205 4.74 -4.67 -23.68
CA GLN A 205 4.15 -4.81 -22.35
C GLN A 205 4.51 -3.63 -21.42
N LEU A 206 5.76 -3.16 -21.44
CA LEU A 206 6.17 -2.00 -20.63
C LEU A 206 5.41 -0.74 -21.02
N LYS A 207 5.25 -0.51 -22.34
CA LYS A 207 4.52 0.65 -22.86
C LYS A 207 3.03 0.64 -22.52
N GLU A 208 2.44 -0.54 -22.42
CA GLU A 208 1.03 -0.70 -22.02
C GLU A 208 0.83 -0.56 -20.51
N LEU A 209 1.76 -1.13 -19.72
CA LEU A 209 1.61 -1.25 -18.28
C LEU A 209 2.00 0.02 -17.51
N LEU A 210 3.06 0.72 -17.97
CA LEU A 210 3.63 1.86 -17.26
C LEU A 210 3.09 3.19 -17.80
N THR A 211 2.85 4.15 -16.89
CA THR A 211 2.66 5.55 -17.32
C THR A 211 3.92 6.10 -17.98
N PRO A 212 3.85 7.19 -18.75
CA PRO A 212 5.05 7.82 -19.33
C PRO A 212 6.12 8.14 -18.28
N GLU A 213 5.71 8.59 -17.08
CA GLU A 213 6.60 8.95 -15.97
C GLU A 213 7.23 7.70 -15.35
N GLU A 214 6.42 6.65 -15.09
CA GLU A 214 6.91 5.36 -14.59
C GLU A 214 7.88 4.72 -15.58
N TYR A 215 7.56 4.78 -16.88
CA TYR A 215 8.44 4.28 -17.93
C TYR A 215 9.77 5.03 -18.00
N ALA A 216 9.75 6.35 -17.88
CA ALA A 216 10.96 7.16 -17.89
C ALA A 216 11.84 6.87 -16.65
N ALA A 217 11.24 6.75 -15.46
CA ALA A 217 11.93 6.37 -14.23
C ALA A 217 12.54 4.97 -14.34
N ALA A 218 11.76 3.97 -14.77
CA ALA A 218 12.21 2.61 -14.97
C ALA A 218 13.39 2.52 -15.96
N ARG A 219 13.28 3.20 -17.10
CA ARG A 219 14.35 3.24 -18.11
C ARG A 219 15.63 3.87 -17.57
N SER A 220 15.52 4.96 -16.82
CA SER A 220 16.70 5.63 -16.23
C SER A 220 17.40 4.78 -15.18
N SER A 221 16.68 3.92 -14.49
CA SER A 221 17.21 3.05 -13.42
C SER A 221 17.97 1.82 -13.94
N THR A 222 17.88 1.50 -15.24
CA THR A 222 18.52 0.30 -15.83
C THR A 222 20.02 0.21 -15.62
N LEU A 223 20.70 1.34 -15.40
CA LEU A 223 22.13 1.41 -15.17
C LEU A 223 22.54 1.39 -13.69
N ASN A 224 21.62 1.74 -12.78
CA ASN A 224 21.97 2.07 -11.40
C ASN A 224 21.19 1.26 -10.35
N ALA A 225 20.11 0.57 -10.74
CA ALA A 225 19.32 -0.21 -9.80
C ALA A 225 19.93 -1.59 -9.59
N HIS A 226 20.72 -1.72 -8.53
CA HIS A 226 21.34 -2.98 -8.13
C HIS A 226 20.82 -3.38 -6.75
N TYR A 227 20.08 -4.50 -6.69
CA TYR A 227 19.60 -5.04 -5.43
C TYR A 227 20.76 -5.77 -4.70
N THR A 228 20.84 -5.48 -3.40
CA THR A 228 21.88 -6.08 -2.54
C THR A 228 21.50 -7.53 -2.23
N SER A 229 22.47 -8.44 -2.38
CA SER A 229 22.22 -9.86 -2.07
C SER A 229 21.93 -10.07 -0.57
N PRO A 230 21.10 -11.06 -0.23
CA PRO A 230 20.80 -11.42 1.16
C PRO A 230 22.05 -11.62 2.02
N THR A 231 23.07 -12.30 1.49
CA THR A 231 24.33 -12.52 2.20
C THR A 231 25.03 -11.23 2.63
N VAL A 232 25.04 -10.21 1.76
CA VAL A 232 25.67 -8.92 2.08
C VAL A 232 24.84 -8.17 3.12
N ILE A 233 23.52 -8.17 3.01
CA ILE A 233 22.63 -7.52 3.98
C ILE A 233 22.82 -8.15 5.36
N GLN A 234 22.85 -9.48 5.44
CA GLN A 234 23.06 -10.21 6.68
C GLN A 234 24.41 -9.86 7.33
N ALA A 235 25.50 -9.83 6.54
CA ALA A 235 26.82 -9.48 7.05
C ALA A 235 26.88 -8.04 7.60
N ILE A 236 26.15 -7.10 6.98
CA ILE A 236 26.05 -5.72 7.46
C ILE A 236 25.31 -5.67 8.80
N TYR A 237 24.16 -6.35 8.93
CA TYR A 237 23.43 -6.41 10.21
C TYR A 237 24.26 -7.07 11.33
N GLU A 238 25.00 -8.13 11.03
CA GLU A 238 25.93 -8.74 12.00
C GLU A 238 26.99 -7.74 12.47
N ALA A 239 27.56 -6.94 11.56
CA ALA A 239 28.53 -5.90 11.92
C ALA A 239 27.90 -4.82 12.78
N VAL A 240 26.70 -4.35 12.42
CA VAL A 240 25.96 -3.33 13.19
C VAL A 240 25.58 -3.84 14.58
N GLY A 241 25.15 -5.09 14.71
CA GLY A 241 24.88 -5.73 16.00
C GLY A 241 26.12 -5.82 16.88
N ARG A 242 27.30 -6.16 16.28
CA ARG A 242 28.59 -6.17 17.00
C ARG A 242 29.03 -4.76 17.47
N MET A 243 28.56 -3.70 16.84
CA MET A 243 28.75 -2.32 17.29
C MET A 243 27.82 -1.94 18.44
N GLY A 244 26.92 -2.84 18.85
CA GLY A 244 26.01 -2.63 19.97
C GLY A 244 24.64 -2.02 19.62
N PHE A 245 24.30 -1.96 18.34
CA PHE A 245 22.95 -1.51 17.96
C PHE A 245 21.95 -2.66 18.20
N GLU A 246 20.88 -2.35 18.92
CA GLU A 246 19.77 -3.28 19.20
C GLU A 246 18.46 -2.79 18.61
N THR A 247 18.02 -1.58 18.98
CA THR A 247 16.77 -0.99 18.50
C THR A 247 16.88 0.53 18.38
N GLY A 248 16.06 1.12 17.50
CA GLY A 248 16.03 2.57 17.34
C GLY A 248 15.30 2.98 16.05
N ASN A 249 15.55 4.22 15.64
CA ASN A 249 15.06 4.73 14.37
C ASN A 249 16.06 4.35 13.25
N ILE A 250 15.64 3.53 12.31
CA ILE A 250 16.46 3.04 11.20
C ILE A 250 16.07 3.76 9.91
N LEU A 251 17.03 4.37 9.23
CA LEU A 251 16.87 5.01 7.92
C LEU A 251 17.45 4.13 6.82
N GLU A 252 16.71 3.88 5.75
CA GLU A 252 17.21 3.38 4.46
C GLU A 252 16.95 4.46 3.38
N PRO A 253 17.96 5.25 2.99
CA PRO A 253 17.76 6.47 2.19
C PRO A 253 17.64 6.24 0.68
N SER A 254 17.81 5.02 0.21
CA SER A 254 17.56 4.57 -1.18
C SER A 254 17.14 3.11 -1.14
N MET A 255 15.92 2.89 -0.68
CA MET A 255 15.53 1.58 -0.20
C MET A 255 15.15 0.56 -1.31
N GLY A 256 14.89 1.01 -2.53
CA GLY A 256 14.28 0.15 -3.54
C GLY A 256 12.94 -0.37 -3.04
N VAL A 257 12.78 -1.69 -3.03
CA VAL A 257 11.61 -2.33 -2.41
C VAL A 257 11.84 -2.70 -0.93
N GLY A 258 12.99 -2.30 -0.32
CA GLY A 258 13.23 -2.45 1.12
C GLY A 258 13.79 -3.81 1.54
N ASN A 259 14.74 -4.36 0.80
CA ASN A 259 15.34 -5.64 1.16
C ASN A 259 16.05 -5.62 2.53
N PHE A 260 16.62 -4.49 2.93
CA PHE A 260 17.16 -4.35 4.28
C PHE A 260 16.06 -4.45 5.35
N PHE A 261 14.91 -3.83 5.14
CA PHE A 261 13.78 -3.96 6.06
C PHE A 261 13.25 -5.40 6.12
N GLY A 262 13.18 -6.08 4.99
CA GLY A 262 12.71 -7.47 4.91
C GLY A 262 13.64 -8.47 5.62
N MET A 263 14.92 -8.13 5.73
CA MET A 263 15.96 -8.94 6.40
C MET A 263 16.33 -8.43 7.78
N LEU A 264 15.56 -7.50 8.36
CA LEU A 264 15.83 -6.98 9.69
C LEU A 264 15.92 -8.13 10.71
N PRO A 265 17.03 -8.24 11.50
CA PRO A 265 17.18 -9.26 12.52
C PRO A 265 16.09 -9.22 13.58
N GLU A 266 15.83 -10.36 14.23
CA GLU A 266 14.80 -10.49 15.25
C GLU A 266 15.02 -9.51 16.41
N GLU A 267 16.27 -9.34 16.81
CA GLU A 267 16.68 -8.49 17.91
C GLU A 267 16.37 -7.00 17.63
N MET A 268 16.32 -6.65 16.34
CA MET A 268 16.09 -5.27 15.87
C MET A 268 14.62 -4.99 15.52
N ARG A 269 13.71 -5.95 15.65
CA ARG A 269 12.30 -5.84 15.22
C ARG A 269 11.47 -4.73 15.83
N ASN A 270 11.85 -4.29 17.03
CA ASN A 270 11.18 -3.19 17.71
C ASN A 270 11.63 -1.81 17.21
N SER A 271 12.50 -1.76 16.20
CA SER A 271 12.94 -0.52 15.58
C SER A 271 11.83 0.11 14.73
N ARG A 272 11.86 1.44 14.65
CA ARG A 272 11.02 2.21 13.72
C ARG A 272 11.74 2.38 12.40
N LEU A 273 11.07 2.03 11.31
CA LEU A 273 11.66 1.98 9.98
C LEU A 273 11.25 3.21 9.17
N TYR A 274 12.23 3.86 8.56
CA TYR A 274 12.07 5.03 7.72
C TYR A 274 12.78 4.80 6.40
N GLY A 275 12.02 4.79 5.31
CA GLY A 275 12.54 4.53 3.97
C GLY A 275 12.38 5.73 3.05
N VAL A 276 13.32 5.91 2.14
CA VAL A 276 13.21 6.89 1.05
C VAL A 276 13.51 6.18 -0.26
N GLU A 277 12.64 6.36 -1.27
CA GLU A 277 12.84 5.77 -2.59
C GLU A 277 12.41 6.74 -3.69
N LEU A 278 13.32 6.99 -4.61
CA LEU A 278 13.11 7.92 -5.72
C LEU A 278 12.19 7.33 -6.80
N ASP A 279 12.38 6.03 -7.12
CA ASP A 279 11.55 5.36 -8.13
C ASP A 279 10.12 5.15 -7.60
N PRO A 280 9.11 5.73 -8.28
CA PRO A 280 7.75 5.69 -7.78
C PRO A 280 7.15 4.27 -7.71
N VAL A 281 7.54 3.37 -8.59
CA VAL A 281 7.05 1.99 -8.59
C VAL A 281 7.65 1.22 -7.41
N SER A 282 8.97 1.26 -7.24
CA SER A 282 9.67 0.62 -6.13
C SER A 282 9.17 1.13 -4.78
N GLY A 283 9.00 2.44 -4.63
CA GLY A 283 8.53 3.04 -3.38
C GLY A 283 7.09 2.66 -3.02
N ARG A 284 6.20 2.56 -4.01
CA ARG A 284 4.82 2.10 -3.79
C ARG A 284 4.76 0.60 -3.46
N ILE A 285 5.58 -0.24 -4.10
CA ILE A 285 5.76 -1.65 -3.72
C ILE A 285 6.24 -1.75 -2.27
N ALA A 286 7.25 -0.95 -1.89
CA ALA A 286 7.77 -0.94 -0.53
C ALA A 286 6.69 -0.58 0.51
N LYS A 287 5.77 0.35 0.21
CA LYS A 287 4.63 0.66 1.08
C LYS A 287 3.68 -0.52 1.28
N GLN A 288 3.51 -1.36 0.27
CA GLN A 288 2.71 -2.58 0.38
C GLN A 288 3.46 -3.68 1.17
N LEU A 289 4.77 -3.76 1.05
CA LEU A 289 5.60 -4.72 1.77
C LEU A 289 5.81 -4.33 3.24
N TYR A 290 5.92 -3.04 3.54
CA TYR A 290 6.23 -2.55 4.89
C TYR A 290 5.22 -1.51 5.38
N PRO A 291 3.97 -1.91 5.60
CA PRO A 291 2.89 -1.00 5.99
C PRO A 291 3.11 -0.28 7.34
N LYS A 292 4.01 -0.82 8.19
CA LYS A 292 4.39 -0.20 9.48
C LYS A 292 5.60 0.73 9.38
N ALA A 293 6.21 0.88 8.21
CA ALA A 293 7.32 1.78 7.99
C ALA A 293 6.84 3.16 7.49
N ASP A 294 7.57 4.21 7.83
CA ASP A 294 7.40 5.55 7.28
C ASP A 294 8.19 5.66 5.97
N ILE A 295 7.51 5.53 4.83
CA ILE A 295 8.16 5.48 3.51
C ILE A 295 7.82 6.73 2.69
N THR A 296 8.84 7.50 2.36
CA THR A 296 8.77 8.65 1.46
C THR A 296 9.10 8.21 0.03
N VAL A 297 8.16 8.39 -0.91
CA VAL A 297 8.41 8.22 -2.34
C VAL A 297 8.87 9.56 -2.89
N GLY A 298 10.15 9.69 -3.14
CA GLY A 298 10.81 10.93 -3.55
C GLY A 298 12.32 10.87 -3.35
N GLY A 299 12.99 11.93 -3.69
CA GLY A 299 14.46 12.00 -3.55
C GLY A 299 14.89 12.23 -2.09
N PHE A 300 16.08 11.74 -1.74
CA PHE A 300 16.63 11.91 -0.40
C PHE A 300 16.81 13.38 -0.01
N GLU A 301 17.00 14.29 -0.97
CA GLU A 301 17.07 15.74 -0.76
C GLU A 301 15.81 16.34 -0.14
N THR A 302 14.66 15.68 -0.26
CA THR A 302 13.38 16.14 0.29
C THR A 302 13.24 15.89 1.79
N THR A 303 14.14 15.10 2.39
CA THR A 303 14.13 14.80 3.83
C THR A 303 15.00 15.77 4.62
N ASP A 304 14.57 16.14 5.83
CA ASP A 304 15.30 17.06 6.71
C ASP A 304 15.10 16.73 8.20
N ARG A 305 15.46 15.51 8.59
CA ARG A 305 15.51 15.11 10.00
C ARG A 305 16.96 15.18 10.47
N ARG A 306 17.24 15.90 11.57
CA ARG A 306 18.59 16.04 12.09
C ARG A 306 18.71 15.35 13.42
N ASP A 307 19.87 14.69 13.66
CA ASP A 307 20.17 13.98 14.93
C ASP A 307 19.03 13.05 15.37
N PHE A 308 18.38 12.39 14.40
CA PHE A 308 17.14 11.65 14.63
C PHE A 308 17.30 10.13 14.53
N PHE A 309 18.12 9.65 13.60
CA PHE A 309 18.27 8.22 13.36
C PHE A 309 19.37 7.63 14.24
N ASP A 310 19.13 6.41 14.71
CA ASP A 310 20.13 5.61 15.43
C ASP A 310 21.01 4.83 14.46
N LEU A 311 20.44 4.44 13.31
CA LEU A 311 21.11 3.72 12.24
C LEU A 311 20.67 4.25 10.88
N ALA A 312 21.61 4.56 10.00
CA ALA A 312 21.37 4.69 8.57
C ALA A 312 22.05 3.53 7.84
N ILE A 313 21.27 2.74 7.10
CA ILE A 313 21.71 1.48 6.47
C ILE A 313 21.19 1.42 5.04
N GLY A 314 21.90 0.76 4.14
CA GLY A 314 21.40 0.56 2.77
C GLY A 314 22.50 0.48 1.72
N ASN A 315 22.07 0.33 0.47
CA ASN A 315 22.94 0.39 -0.71
C ASN A 315 22.68 1.72 -1.44
N VAL A 316 23.56 2.70 -1.25
CA VAL A 316 23.35 4.03 -1.82
C VAL A 316 23.69 4.07 -3.33
N PRO A 317 23.04 4.94 -4.12
CA PRO A 317 23.30 5.02 -5.56
C PRO A 317 24.74 5.45 -5.86
N PHE A 318 25.29 4.91 -6.95
CA PHE A 318 26.64 5.19 -7.39
C PHE A 318 26.64 6.07 -8.64
N GLY A 319 27.59 6.97 -8.74
CA GLY A 319 27.72 7.81 -9.92
C GLY A 319 28.58 9.05 -9.69
N GLN A 320 28.93 9.72 -10.79
CA GLN A 320 29.70 10.98 -10.74
C GLN A 320 28.81 12.23 -10.81
N TYR A 321 27.49 12.03 -10.93
CA TYR A 321 26.52 13.11 -10.90
C TYR A 321 26.23 13.57 -9.47
N GLN A 322 25.66 14.75 -9.36
CA GLN A 322 25.37 15.41 -8.08
C GLN A 322 23.87 15.51 -7.86
N VAL A 323 23.45 15.52 -6.61
CA VAL A 323 22.07 15.80 -6.19
C VAL A 323 21.95 17.31 -5.90
N ASN A 324 20.86 17.92 -6.36
CA ASN A 324 20.60 19.32 -6.07
C ASN A 324 19.91 19.45 -4.70
N ASP A 325 20.72 19.54 -3.66
CA ASP A 325 20.29 19.82 -2.28
C ASP A 325 20.99 21.10 -1.80
N LYS A 326 20.20 22.15 -1.54
CA LYS A 326 20.72 23.48 -1.17
C LYS A 326 21.68 23.45 0.02
N ALA A 327 21.45 22.56 0.98
CA ALA A 327 22.30 22.43 2.17
C ALA A 327 23.68 21.84 1.84
N TYR A 328 23.77 20.99 0.80
CA TYR A 328 24.96 20.23 0.45
C TYR A 328 25.61 20.62 -0.86
N ASN A 329 24.98 21.47 -1.68
CA ASN A 329 25.51 21.89 -2.99
C ASN A 329 26.96 22.45 -2.92
N LYS A 330 27.29 23.13 -1.84
CA LYS A 330 28.65 23.70 -1.63
C LYS A 330 29.76 22.66 -1.47
N LEU A 331 29.38 21.41 -1.10
CA LEU A 331 30.34 20.32 -0.96
C LEU A 331 30.80 19.78 -2.31
N ASN A 332 30.00 19.95 -3.34
CA ASN A 332 30.29 19.51 -4.71
C ASN A 332 30.54 17.97 -4.77
N PHE A 333 29.91 17.22 -3.92
CA PHE A 333 30.08 15.77 -3.78
C PHE A 333 29.33 14.99 -4.87
N SER A 334 29.94 13.90 -5.33
CA SER A 334 29.20 12.89 -6.11
C SER A 334 28.06 12.28 -5.30
N ILE A 335 27.08 11.69 -5.95
CA ILE A 335 25.84 11.20 -5.30
C ILE A 335 26.14 10.30 -4.10
N HIS A 336 27.00 9.29 -4.22
CA HIS A 336 27.31 8.40 -3.11
C HIS A 336 27.94 9.13 -1.90
N ASN A 337 28.80 10.13 -2.14
CA ASN A 337 29.41 10.94 -1.08
C ASN A 337 28.40 11.92 -0.45
N TYR A 338 27.43 12.42 -1.23
CA TYR A 338 26.32 13.21 -0.72
C TYR A 338 25.44 12.41 0.25
N PHE A 339 25.14 11.14 -0.08
CA PHE A 339 24.36 10.27 0.81
C PHE A 339 25.05 10.09 2.17
N PHE A 340 26.37 9.91 2.20
CA PHE A 340 27.11 9.86 3.48
C PHE A 340 27.04 11.18 4.23
N ALA A 341 27.27 12.30 3.56
CA ALA A 341 27.26 13.61 4.21
C ALA A 341 25.91 13.92 4.85
N LYS A 342 24.82 13.66 4.13
CA LYS A 342 23.47 13.90 4.63
C LYS A 342 23.05 12.90 5.70
N ALA A 343 23.38 11.62 5.55
CA ALA A 343 23.08 10.60 6.54
C ALA A 343 23.78 10.88 7.88
N LEU A 344 25.04 11.33 7.86
CA LEU A 344 25.76 11.74 9.08
C LEU A 344 25.10 12.91 9.80
N ASP A 345 24.52 13.86 9.07
CA ASP A 345 23.78 14.97 9.68
C ASP A 345 22.39 14.55 10.21
N GLN A 346 21.84 13.45 9.71
CA GLN A 346 20.53 12.92 10.14
C GLN A 346 20.65 11.87 11.25
N VAL A 347 21.79 11.19 11.34
CA VAL A 347 22.08 10.24 12.41
C VAL A 347 22.51 11.00 13.66
N ARG A 348 21.98 10.62 14.83
CA ARG A 348 22.31 11.23 16.11
C ARG A 348 23.76 10.92 16.54
N PRO A 349 24.37 11.71 17.40
CA PRO A 349 25.66 11.36 17.99
C PRO A 349 25.64 9.98 18.66
N GLY A 350 26.62 9.14 18.36
CA GLY A 350 26.70 7.74 18.82
C GLY A 350 25.86 6.75 17.97
N GLY A 351 25.17 7.22 16.93
CA GLY A 351 24.52 6.36 15.97
C GLY A 351 25.48 5.81 14.92
N VAL A 352 24.97 4.97 14.02
CA VAL A 352 25.79 4.26 13.02
C VAL A 352 25.33 4.57 11.59
N VAL A 353 26.28 4.75 10.67
CA VAL A 353 26.04 4.78 9.21
C VAL A 353 26.73 3.59 8.56
N ALA A 354 25.94 2.68 7.97
CA ALA A 354 26.41 1.43 7.37
C ALA A 354 25.92 1.30 5.92
N PHE A 355 26.69 1.81 4.95
CA PHE A 355 26.30 1.82 3.55
C PHE A 355 27.18 0.94 2.67
N VAL A 356 26.53 0.22 1.75
CA VAL A 356 27.21 -0.29 0.54
C VAL A 356 27.42 0.87 -0.41
N THR A 357 28.65 1.06 -0.86
CA THR A 357 29.03 2.22 -1.67
C THR A 357 30.14 1.89 -2.65
N SER A 358 30.45 2.84 -3.52
CA SER A 358 31.64 2.78 -4.39
C SER A 358 32.93 2.85 -3.57
N ARG A 359 33.94 2.04 -3.94
CA ARG A 359 35.29 2.14 -3.36
C ARG A 359 35.86 3.56 -3.40
N TYR A 360 35.45 4.37 -4.36
CA TYR A 360 35.93 5.75 -4.53
C TYR A 360 35.57 6.69 -3.36
N THR A 361 34.65 6.32 -2.51
CA THR A 361 34.41 7.05 -1.25
C THR A 361 35.67 7.07 -0.38
N MET A 362 36.38 5.93 -0.28
CA MET A 362 37.56 5.77 0.57
C MET A 362 38.88 5.80 -0.20
N ASP A 363 38.93 5.35 -1.45
CA ASP A 363 40.16 5.14 -2.23
C ASP A 363 40.48 6.27 -3.21
N ALA A 364 39.66 7.34 -3.27
CA ALA A 364 39.96 8.48 -4.14
C ALA A 364 41.28 9.13 -3.75
N LYS A 365 42.08 9.59 -4.74
CA LYS A 365 43.31 10.33 -4.48
C LYS A 365 43.06 11.60 -3.69
N ASP A 366 41.96 12.32 -4.00
CA ASP A 366 41.51 13.46 -3.21
C ASP A 366 40.97 13.02 -1.86
N SER A 367 41.47 13.60 -0.77
CA SER A 367 41.09 13.27 0.60
C SER A 367 39.95 14.14 1.14
N THR A 368 39.37 15.03 0.34
CA THR A 368 38.35 15.98 0.80
C THR A 368 37.15 15.30 1.42
N VAL A 369 36.61 14.28 0.77
CA VAL A 369 35.45 13.48 1.30
C VAL A 369 35.83 12.78 2.60
N ARG A 370 36.97 12.06 2.61
CA ARG A 370 37.39 11.32 3.82
C ARG A 370 37.62 12.24 5.01
N ARG A 371 38.22 13.41 4.81
CA ARG A 371 38.39 14.42 5.88
C ARG A 371 37.04 14.94 6.35
N TYR A 372 36.12 15.22 5.43
CA TYR A 372 34.76 15.65 5.79
C TYR A 372 34.04 14.64 6.65
N LEU A 373 34.08 13.35 6.24
CA LEU A 373 33.45 12.25 6.98
C LEU A 373 34.11 12.07 8.35
N ALA A 374 35.44 12.02 8.42
CA ALA A 374 36.20 11.86 9.67
C ALA A 374 36.02 13.00 10.70
N GLN A 375 35.58 14.18 10.26
CA GLN A 375 35.26 15.28 11.16
C GLN A 375 33.88 15.19 11.80
N ARG A 376 33.02 14.29 11.29
CA ARG A 376 31.63 14.13 11.70
C ARG A 376 31.30 12.76 12.28
N ALA A 377 32.11 11.75 11.97
CA ALA A 377 31.99 10.38 12.49
C ALA A 377 32.73 10.20 13.83
#